data_9e68e60b9ec78083fd751bcfd36d0762
#
_entry.id   9e68e60b9ec78083fd751bcfd36d0762
#
_cell.length_a   1.000
_cell.length_b   1.000
_cell.length_c   1.000
_cell.angle_alpha   90.00
_cell.angle_beta   90.00
_cell.angle_gamma   90.00
#
_symmetry.space_group_name_H-M   'P 1'
#
loop_
_entity.id
_entity.type
_entity.pdbx_description
1 polymer ?
#
loop_
_entity_poly.entity_id
_entity_poly.type
_entity_poly.pdbx_seq_one_letter_code
_entity_poly.pdbx_strand_id
1 'polypeptide(L)'
;MTKSQENRKFYELKFAGYDDLVTPADISKMLDGVNISTVRGMLWRSEIKSFRIGNRYLAPKSSVIDYVLSDAYQELKDRKRAYLQTKIIEEDVIGYRLRLFAFCSKPRSRKEMMQFLNLSSPKIFYRLILNPLLETGELHRTIKSRDCISTQKYIRGAIAIK
;
A
#
# COMPACT_ATOMS: atom_id res chain seq x y z
N MET A 1 -29.39 -9.78 6.30
CA MET A 1 -27.99 -10.03 6.77
C MET A 1 -27.26 -8.71 6.72
N THR A 2 -26.45 -8.39 7.72
CA THR A 2 -25.61 -7.18 7.69
C THR A 2 -24.38 -7.43 6.82
N LYS A 3 -23.81 -6.36 6.21
CA LYS A 3 -22.58 -6.43 5.40
C LYS A 3 -21.41 -7.14 6.12
N SER A 4 -21.35 -7.01 7.45
CA SER A 4 -20.36 -7.71 8.29
C SER A 4 -20.57 -9.22 8.31
N GLN A 5 -21.82 -9.69 8.35
CA GLN A 5 -22.16 -11.12 8.32
C GLN A 5 -21.88 -11.76 6.97
N GLU A 6 -22.10 -11.03 5.88
CA GLU A 6 -21.78 -11.48 4.51
C GLU A 6 -20.27 -11.63 4.31
N ASN A 7 -19.49 -10.66 4.79
CA ASN A 7 -18.03 -10.74 4.74
C ASN A 7 -17.49 -11.92 5.56
N ARG A 8 -18.05 -12.18 6.76
CA ARG A 8 -17.64 -13.31 7.59
C ARG A 8 -17.91 -14.63 6.89
N LYS A 9 -19.10 -14.82 6.35
CA LYS A 9 -19.50 -16.03 5.60
C LYS A 9 -18.61 -16.27 4.36
N PHE A 10 -18.22 -15.19 3.68
CA PHE A 10 -17.26 -15.27 2.57
C PHE A 10 -15.92 -15.87 3.01
N TYR A 11 -15.34 -15.40 4.15
CA TYR A 11 -14.08 -15.93 4.63
C TYR A 11 -14.19 -17.33 5.23
N GLU A 12 -15.31 -17.68 5.82
CA GLU A 12 -15.60 -19.06 6.27
C GLU A 12 -15.56 -20.03 5.08
N LEU A 13 -16.17 -19.67 3.95
CA LEU A 13 -16.12 -20.44 2.73
C LEU A 13 -14.71 -20.46 2.09
N LYS A 14 -14.05 -19.30 2.02
CA LYS A 14 -12.69 -19.18 1.47
C LYS A 14 -11.69 -20.07 2.23
N PHE A 15 -11.88 -20.22 3.53
CA PHE A 15 -11.00 -21.00 4.41
C PHE A 15 -11.54 -22.37 4.77
N ALA A 16 -12.57 -22.85 4.10
CA ALA A 16 -13.19 -24.16 4.38
C ALA A 16 -12.20 -25.34 4.26
N GLY A 17 -11.18 -25.22 3.38
CA GLY A 17 -10.16 -26.26 3.20
C GLY A 17 -9.07 -26.31 4.28
N TYR A 18 -9.12 -25.44 5.31
CA TYR A 18 -8.21 -25.49 6.43
C TYR A 18 -8.86 -26.12 7.65
N ASP A 19 -8.05 -26.79 8.50
CA ASP A 19 -8.50 -27.35 9.77
C ASP A 19 -9.03 -26.26 10.71
N ASP A 20 -9.78 -26.65 11.74
CA ASP A 20 -10.29 -25.72 12.76
C ASP A 20 -9.19 -25.09 13.62
N LEU A 21 -8.05 -25.80 13.75
CA LEU A 21 -6.82 -25.30 14.35
C LEU A 21 -5.74 -25.19 13.28
N VAL A 22 -5.25 -23.98 13.04
CA VAL A 22 -4.29 -23.67 11.99
C VAL A 22 -2.91 -23.32 12.55
N THR A 23 -1.87 -23.70 11.80
CA THR A 23 -0.48 -23.40 12.12
C THR A 23 -0.06 -22.02 11.58
N PRO A 24 1.08 -21.45 12.03
CA PRO A 24 1.62 -20.21 11.43
C PRO A 24 1.86 -20.29 9.92
N ALA A 25 2.14 -21.50 9.39
CA ALA A 25 2.31 -21.72 7.95
C ALA A 25 0.96 -21.62 7.21
N ASP A 26 -0.10 -22.18 7.79
CA ASP A 26 -1.44 -22.09 7.23
C ASP A 26 -1.96 -20.65 7.30
N ILE A 27 -1.77 -19.98 8.43
CA ILE A 27 -2.11 -18.55 8.58
C ILE A 27 -1.40 -17.70 7.55
N SER A 28 -0.11 -17.96 7.28
CA SER A 28 0.63 -17.28 6.21
C SER A 28 -0.08 -17.38 4.86
N LYS A 29 -0.56 -18.56 4.49
CA LYS A 29 -1.33 -18.79 3.25
C LYS A 29 -2.70 -18.10 3.29
N MET A 30 -3.42 -18.21 4.40
CA MET A 30 -4.73 -17.55 4.60
C MET A 30 -4.63 -16.02 4.49
N LEU A 31 -3.49 -15.43 4.88
CA LEU A 31 -3.20 -14.00 4.80
C LEU A 31 -2.47 -13.59 3.51
N ASP A 32 -2.72 -14.27 2.40
CA ASP A 32 -2.18 -13.95 1.08
C ASP A 32 -0.62 -13.92 1.06
N GLY A 33 0.02 -14.87 1.73
CA GLY A 33 1.47 -15.06 1.74
C GLY A 33 2.24 -14.08 2.64
N VAL A 34 1.65 -13.65 3.74
CA VAL A 34 2.37 -12.90 4.79
C VAL A 34 3.50 -13.77 5.34
N ASN A 35 4.70 -13.20 5.52
CA ASN A 35 5.86 -13.94 6.01
C ASN A 35 5.58 -14.64 7.36
N ILE A 36 6.00 -15.89 7.49
CA ILE A 36 5.76 -16.72 8.70
C ILE A 36 6.34 -16.06 9.96
N SER A 37 7.47 -15.36 9.87
CA SER A 37 8.04 -14.62 11.01
C SER A 37 7.13 -13.47 11.44
N THR A 38 6.48 -12.79 10.51
CA THR A 38 5.47 -11.75 10.79
C THR A 38 4.24 -12.36 11.44
N VAL A 39 3.76 -13.51 10.94
CA VAL A 39 2.63 -14.26 11.55
C VAL A 39 2.95 -14.66 12.99
N ARG A 40 4.15 -15.19 13.24
CA ARG A 40 4.59 -15.53 14.62
C ARG A 40 4.60 -14.29 15.53
N GLY A 41 5.02 -13.14 15.02
CA GLY A 41 4.94 -11.87 15.72
C GLY A 41 3.50 -11.46 16.07
N MET A 42 2.55 -11.66 15.14
CA MET A 42 1.12 -11.39 15.37
C MET A 42 0.55 -12.30 16.47
N LEU A 43 0.89 -13.59 16.44
CA LEU A 43 0.48 -14.55 17.45
C LEU A 43 1.06 -14.20 18.82
N TRP A 44 2.34 -13.83 18.87
CA TRP A 44 3.03 -13.42 20.09
C TRP A 44 2.43 -12.16 20.71
N ARG A 45 2.06 -11.16 19.89
CA ARG A 45 1.39 -9.92 20.33
C ARG A 45 -0.11 -10.08 20.54
N SER A 46 -0.64 -11.32 20.40
CA SER A 46 -2.08 -11.60 20.52
C SER A 46 -2.98 -10.83 19.56
N GLU A 47 -2.44 -10.36 18.44
CA GLU A 47 -3.23 -9.76 17.34
C GLU A 47 -4.17 -10.80 16.71
N ILE A 48 -3.73 -12.06 16.68
CA ILE A 48 -4.54 -13.24 16.39
C ILE A 48 -4.57 -14.10 17.65
N LYS A 49 -5.75 -14.34 18.18
CA LYS A 49 -5.91 -15.20 19.37
C LYS A 49 -5.37 -16.59 19.07
N SER A 50 -4.45 -17.04 19.91
CA SER A 50 -3.77 -18.31 19.73
C SER A 50 -3.38 -18.93 21.08
N PHE A 51 -3.01 -20.18 21.05
CA PHE A 51 -2.43 -20.89 22.19
C PHE A 51 -1.17 -21.62 21.75
N ARG A 52 -0.37 -22.01 22.72
CA ARG A 52 0.91 -22.68 22.49
C ARG A 52 0.88 -24.08 23.04
N ILE A 53 1.25 -25.06 22.22
CA ILE A 53 1.46 -26.44 22.64
C ILE A 53 2.95 -26.74 22.44
N GLY A 54 3.69 -26.84 23.53
CA GLY A 54 5.14 -26.96 23.49
C GLY A 54 5.76 -25.76 22.81
N ASN A 55 6.48 -25.98 21.71
CA ASN A 55 7.12 -24.93 20.91
C ASN A 55 6.29 -24.48 19.68
N ARG A 56 5.06 -24.94 19.55
CA ARG A 56 4.21 -24.65 18.38
C ARG A 56 3.07 -23.73 18.75
N TYR A 57 2.84 -22.71 17.95
CA TYR A 57 1.63 -21.89 17.99
C TYR A 57 0.53 -22.57 17.18
N LEU A 58 -0.69 -22.57 17.72
CA LEU A 58 -1.91 -22.94 17.02
C LEU A 58 -2.96 -21.86 17.26
N ALA A 59 -3.73 -21.53 16.26
CA ALA A 59 -4.81 -20.56 16.36
C ALA A 59 -6.12 -21.18 15.85
N PRO A 60 -7.26 -20.90 16.49
CA PRO A 60 -8.55 -21.22 15.91
C PRO A 60 -8.72 -20.51 14.57
N LYS A 61 -9.21 -21.21 13.55
CA LYS A 61 -9.54 -20.64 12.23
C LYS A 61 -10.46 -19.42 12.36
N SER A 62 -11.41 -19.43 13.28
CA SER A 62 -12.29 -18.30 13.58
C SER A 62 -11.52 -17.04 14.02
N SER A 63 -10.44 -17.19 14.79
CA SER A 63 -9.59 -16.06 15.21
C SER A 63 -8.83 -15.43 14.03
N VAL A 64 -8.45 -16.22 13.04
CA VAL A 64 -7.85 -15.72 11.80
C VAL A 64 -8.89 -14.96 10.97
N ILE A 65 -10.14 -15.45 10.92
CA ILE A 65 -11.25 -14.78 10.27
C ILE A 65 -11.54 -13.43 10.94
N ASP A 66 -11.58 -13.39 12.28
CA ASP A 66 -11.77 -12.15 13.04
C ASP A 66 -10.66 -11.12 12.70
N TYR A 67 -9.41 -11.57 12.64
CA TYR A 67 -8.28 -10.72 12.26
C TYR A 67 -8.40 -10.19 10.83
N VAL A 68 -8.79 -11.02 9.87
CA VAL A 68 -8.96 -10.61 8.46
C VAL A 68 -10.07 -9.57 8.30
N LEU A 69 -11.07 -9.59 9.16
CA LEU A 69 -12.17 -8.63 9.20
C LEU A 69 -11.83 -7.34 9.98
N SER A 70 -10.67 -7.29 10.64
CA SER A 70 -10.25 -6.14 11.45
C SER A 70 -9.57 -5.05 10.61
N ASP A 71 -9.55 -3.82 11.14
CA ASP A 71 -8.84 -2.69 10.55
C ASP A 71 -7.32 -2.94 10.47
N ALA A 72 -6.76 -3.68 11.44
CA ALA A 72 -5.34 -4.04 11.46
C ALA A 72 -4.90 -4.82 10.22
N TYR A 73 -5.76 -5.69 9.69
CA TYR A 73 -5.48 -6.40 8.44
C TYR A 73 -5.57 -5.48 7.21
N GLN A 74 -6.50 -4.53 7.19
CA GLN A 74 -6.56 -3.54 6.11
C GLN A 74 -5.29 -2.67 6.09
N GLU A 75 -4.83 -2.20 7.24
CA GLU A 75 -3.57 -1.48 7.36
C GLU A 75 -2.36 -2.31 6.88
N LEU A 76 -2.33 -3.62 7.17
CA LEU A 76 -1.29 -4.53 6.69
C LEU A 76 -1.29 -4.61 5.15
N LYS A 77 -2.47 -4.76 4.54
CA LYS A 77 -2.63 -4.76 3.07
C LYS A 77 -2.17 -3.45 2.45
N ASP A 78 -2.53 -2.33 3.04
CA ASP A 78 -2.16 -1.01 2.53
C ASP A 78 -0.64 -0.77 2.62
N ARG A 79 0.01 -1.21 3.70
CA ARG A 79 1.48 -1.20 3.83
C ARG A 79 2.15 -2.07 2.76
N LYS A 80 1.63 -3.30 2.54
CA LYS A 80 2.15 -4.20 1.49
C LYS A 80 1.98 -3.59 0.10
N ARG A 81 0.83 -3.00 -0.20
CA ARG A 81 0.57 -2.31 -1.47
C ARG A 81 1.52 -1.12 -1.68
N ALA A 82 1.69 -0.28 -0.66
CA ALA A 82 2.62 0.84 -0.71
C ALA A 82 4.07 0.39 -0.93
N TYR A 83 4.51 -0.68 -0.27
CA TYR A 83 5.85 -1.25 -0.47
C TYR A 83 6.05 -1.75 -1.91
N LEU A 84 5.09 -2.49 -2.46
CA LEU A 84 5.17 -2.97 -3.85
C LEU A 84 5.19 -1.82 -4.85
N GLN A 85 4.38 -0.77 -4.64
CA GLN A 85 4.43 0.43 -5.47
C GLN A 85 5.80 1.12 -5.41
N THR A 86 6.40 1.21 -4.21
CA THR A 86 7.76 1.77 -4.08
C THR A 86 8.74 1.01 -4.94
N LYS A 87 8.73 -0.31 -4.85
CA LYS A 87 9.65 -1.17 -5.60
C LYS A 87 9.48 -1.02 -7.12
N ILE A 88 8.25 -1.03 -7.61
CA ILE A 88 7.95 -0.82 -9.03
C ILE A 88 8.46 0.54 -9.52
N ILE A 89 8.27 1.61 -8.74
CA ILE A 89 8.74 2.94 -9.10
C ILE A 89 10.27 3.03 -9.07
N GLU A 90 10.92 2.39 -8.11
CA GLU A 90 12.38 2.34 -8.01
C GLU A 90 13.01 1.61 -9.20
N GLU A 91 12.33 0.58 -9.74
CA GLU A 91 12.76 -0.16 -10.94
C GLU A 91 12.61 0.65 -12.24
N ASP A 92 11.60 1.53 -12.34
CA ASP A 92 11.33 2.35 -13.55
C ASP A 92 11.10 3.83 -13.22
N VAL A 93 11.89 4.41 -12.33
CA VAL A 93 11.75 5.81 -11.92
C VAL A 93 11.90 6.78 -13.09
N ILE A 94 12.76 6.46 -14.06
CA ILE A 94 12.98 7.29 -15.25
C ILE A 94 11.73 7.30 -16.12
N GLY A 95 11.11 6.16 -16.39
CA GLY A 95 9.86 6.09 -17.15
C GLY A 95 8.72 6.86 -16.49
N TYR A 96 8.58 6.76 -15.17
CA TYR A 96 7.60 7.56 -14.42
C TYR A 96 7.83 9.07 -14.56
N ARG A 97 9.08 9.53 -14.49
CA ARG A 97 9.44 10.95 -14.63
C ARG A 97 9.17 11.46 -16.05
N LEU A 98 9.58 10.72 -17.08
CA LEU A 98 9.34 11.08 -18.48
C LEU A 98 7.84 11.20 -18.79
N ARG A 99 7.03 10.24 -18.35
CA ARG A 99 5.57 10.26 -18.49
C ARG A 99 4.96 11.48 -17.80
N LEU A 100 5.41 11.80 -16.59
CA LEU A 100 4.92 12.96 -15.86
C LEU A 100 5.33 14.26 -16.51
N PHE A 101 6.57 14.38 -16.99
CA PHE A 101 7.05 15.54 -17.72
C PHE A 101 6.21 15.82 -18.96
N ALA A 102 5.90 14.80 -19.75
CA ALA A 102 5.02 14.93 -20.93
C ALA A 102 3.60 15.36 -20.52
N PHE A 103 3.04 14.77 -19.46
CA PHE A 103 1.69 15.08 -18.97
C PHE A 103 1.56 16.51 -18.45
N CYS A 104 2.62 17.07 -17.86
CA CYS A 104 2.65 18.43 -17.33
C CYS A 104 2.91 19.53 -18.39
N SER A 105 2.65 19.26 -19.69
CA SER A 105 2.64 20.29 -20.76
C SER A 105 1.65 21.43 -20.48
N LYS A 106 0.61 21.16 -19.69
CA LYS A 106 -0.33 22.13 -19.11
C LYS A 106 -0.26 22.05 -17.57
N PRO A 107 -0.65 23.11 -16.84
CA PRO A 107 -0.65 23.11 -15.39
C PRO A 107 -1.50 21.97 -14.81
N ARG A 108 -0.91 21.10 -14.00
CA ARG A 108 -1.55 19.93 -13.39
C ARG A 108 -1.47 19.98 -11.86
N SER A 109 -2.53 19.59 -11.19
CA SER A 109 -2.55 19.42 -9.76
C SER A 109 -1.85 18.11 -9.35
N ARG A 110 -1.43 18.01 -8.10
CA ARG A 110 -0.89 16.77 -7.52
C ARG A 110 -1.83 15.58 -7.73
N LYS A 111 -3.13 15.78 -7.50
CA LYS A 111 -4.14 14.72 -7.62
C LYS A 111 -4.20 14.16 -9.04
N GLU A 112 -4.25 15.04 -10.04
CA GLU A 112 -4.26 14.63 -11.45
C GLU A 112 -2.98 13.87 -11.83
N MET A 113 -1.81 14.33 -11.37
CA MET A 113 -0.54 13.67 -11.64
C MET A 113 -0.47 12.26 -11.03
N MET A 114 -0.91 12.11 -9.78
CA MET A 114 -0.95 10.81 -9.11
C MET A 114 -1.94 9.86 -9.78
N GLN A 115 -3.11 10.34 -10.18
CA GLN A 115 -4.10 9.56 -10.92
C GLN A 115 -3.55 9.10 -12.27
N PHE A 116 -2.89 9.99 -13.03
CA PHE A 116 -2.28 9.66 -14.31
C PHE A 116 -1.21 8.56 -14.20
N LEU A 117 -0.42 8.58 -13.14
CA LEU A 117 0.59 7.56 -12.86
C LEU A 117 0.03 6.33 -12.12
N ASN A 118 -1.26 6.31 -11.80
CA ASN A 118 -1.91 5.27 -10.99
C ASN A 118 -1.22 5.04 -9.63
N LEU A 119 -0.86 6.12 -8.95
CA LEU A 119 -0.17 6.09 -7.66
C LEU A 119 -1.12 6.45 -6.51
N SER A 120 -1.17 5.60 -5.48
CA SER A 120 -2.00 5.82 -4.28
C SER A 120 -1.24 6.49 -3.13
N SER A 121 0.11 6.37 -3.08
CA SER A 121 0.91 6.90 -1.99
C SER A 121 1.52 8.28 -2.29
N PRO A 122 1.02 9.37 -1.66
CA PRO A 122 1.60 10.70 -1.82
C PRO A 122 3.07 10.77 -1.40
N LYS A 123 3.45 10.06 -0.34
CA LYS A 123 4.83 10.06 0.18
C LYS A 123 5.83 9.53 -0.85
N ILE A 124 5.48 8.43 -1.51
CA ILE A 124 6.30 7.81 -2.55
C ILE A 124 6.39 8.73 -3.77
N PHE A 125 5.24 9.25 -4.23
CA PHE A 125 5.16 10.19 -5.35
C PHE A 125 6.06 11.41 -5.13
N TYR A 126 5.99 12.04 -3.96
CA TYR A 126 6.86 13.19 -3.65
C TYR A 126 8.33 12.82 -3.65
N ARG A 127 8.72 11.76 -2.92
CA ARG A 127 10.13 11.40 -2.72
C ARG A 127 10.82 10.98 -4.00
N LEU A 128 10.18 10.13 -4.82
CA LEU A 128 10.84 9.48 -5.95
C LEU A 128 10.61 10.19 -7.28
N ILE A 129 9.53 10.95 -7.41
CA ILE A 129 9.14 11.52 -8.70
C ILE A 129 9.08 13.03 -8.66
N LEU A 130 8.22 13.64 -7.84
CA LEU A 130 7.94 15.07 -7.92
C LEU A 130 9.10 15.92 -7.42
N ASN A 131 9.67 15.63 -6.24
CA ASN A 131 10.77 16.45 -5.70
C ASN A 131 11.99 16.46 -6.61
N PRO A 132 12.49 15.32 -7.14
CA PRO A 132 13.59 15.34 -8.08
C PRO A 132 13.33 16.19 -9.33
N LEU A 133 12.12 16.14 -9.88
CA LEU A 133 11.76 16.97 -11.06
C LEU A 133 11.68 18.47 -10.73
N LEU A 134 11.34 18.82 -9.48
CA LEU A 134 11.38 20.21 -9.01
C LEU A 134 12.82 20.68 -8.75
N GLU A 135 13.67 19.81 -8.21
CA GLU A 135 15.08 20.09 -7.91
C GLU A 135 15.90 20.26 -9.20
N THR A 136 15.63 19.44 -10.23
CA THR A 136 16.27 19.57 -11.55
C THR A 136 15.71 20.72 -12.39
N GLY A 137 14.58 21.33 -11.97
CA GLY A 137 13.91 22.37 -12.73
C GLY A 137 13.11 21.87 -13.94
N GLU A 138 12.97 20.55 -14.09
CA GLU A 138 12.13 19.96 -15.14
C GLU A 138 10.65 20.26 -14.93
N LEU A 139 10.22 20.41 -13.66
CA LEU A 139 8.90 20.93 -13.31
C LEU A 139 9.02 22.19 -12.45
N HIS A 140 8.06 23.08 -12.61
CA HIS A 140 7.93 24.30 -11.81
C HIS A 140 6.57 24.38 -11.16
N ARG A 141 6.55 25.00 -9.97
CA ARG A 141 5.31 25.38 -9.29
C ARG A 141 4.70 26.60 -9.96
N THR A 142 3.40 26.58 -10.23
CA THR A 142 2.70 27.74 -10.80
C THR A 142 2.47 28.86 -9.78
N ILE A 143 2.42 28.52 -8.49
CA ILE A 143 2.28 29.48 -7.38
C ILE A 143 3.55 29.40 -6.52
N LYS A 144 4.21 30.52 -6.32
CA LYS A 144 5.46 30.61 -5.53
C LYS A 144 5.19 30.65 -4.01
N SER A 145 3.99 31.06 -3.59
CA SER A 145 3.63 31.12 -2.16
C SER A 145 3.44 29.73 -1.57
N ARG A 146 3.92 29.53 -0.33
CA ARG A 146 3.75 28.28 0.41
C ARG A 146 2.34 28.08 0.99
N ASP A 147 1.55 29.15 1.04
CA ASP A 147 0.27 29.17 1.75
C ASP A 147 -0.91 28.58 0.96
N CYS A 148 -0.71 28.29 -0.34
CA CYS A 148 -1.76 27.79 -1.23
C CYS A 148 -1.52 26.35 -1.69
N ILE A 149 -1.31 25.41 -0.74
CA ILE A 149 -1.00 24.00 -1.06
C ILE A 149 -2.16 23.31 -1.81
N SER A 150 -3.40 23.66 -1.52
CA SER A 150 -4.59 23.04 -2.12
C SER A 150 -4.81 23.41 -3.59
N THR A 151 -4.39 24.61 -4.00
CA THR A 151 -4.55 25.12 -5.36
C THR A 151 -3.27 25.03 -6.21
N GLN A 152 -2.18 24.53 -5.61
CA GLN A 152 -0.90 24.40 -6.28
C GLN A 152 -1.00 23.50 -7.50
N LYS A 153 -0.53 24.02 -8.67
CA LYS A 153 -0.33 23.25 -9.89
C LYS A 153 1.14 23.23 -10.27
N TYR A 154 1.49 22.31 -11.15
CA TYR A 154 2.84 22.07 -11.61
C TYR A 154 2.83 22.07 -13.14
N ILE A 155 3.84 22.63 -13.77
CA ILE A 155 4.01 22.71 -15.21
C ILE A 155 5.45 22.36 -15.56
N ARG A 156 5.68 21.77 -16.73
CA ARG A 156 7.03 21.49 -17.21
C ARG A 156 7.81 22.80 -17.42
N GLY A 157 9.09 22.77 -17.06
CA GLY A 157 10.04 23.82 -17.37
C GLY A 157 10.38 23.84 -18.87
N ALA A 158 10.95 24.95 -19.35
CA ALA A 158 11.60 24.96 -20.65
C ALA A 158 12.82 24.04 -20.58
N ILE A 159 12.94 23.10 -21.53
CA ILE A 159 14.14 22.26 -21.65
C ILE A 159 15.27 23.20 -22.05
N ALA A 160 16.20 23.46 -21.13
CA ALA A 160 17.48 24.05 -21.51
C ALA A 160 18.24 22.95 -22.26
N ILE A 161 18.13 22.95 -23.59
CA ILE A 161 19.01 22.16 -24.45
C ILE A 161 20.40 22.78 -24.29
N LYS A 162 21.25 22.12 -23.52
CA LYS A 162 22.69 22.38 -23.48
C LYS A 162 23.39 21.60 -24.55
#